data_7b5ddf39469fea087dc0764edf11290a
#
_entry.id   7b5ddf39469fea087dc0764edf11290a
#
_cell.length_a   1.000
_cell.length_b   1.000
_cell.length_c   1.000
_cell.angle_alpha   90.00
_cell.angle_beta   90.00
_cell.angle_gamma   90.00
#
_symmetry.space_group_name_H-M   'P 1'
#
loop_
_entity.id
_entity.type
_entity.pdbx_description
1 polymer ?
#
loop_
_entity_poly.entity_id
_entity_poly.type
_entity_poly.pdbx_seq_one_letter_code
_entity_poly.pdbx_strand_id
1 'polypeptide(L)'
;PYNRSDWASSFVNVDEELTDVALTPVRGVVPAELQGTFYRNGPGRLERDGQRVHHPFDGDGMIAAMRFDNGRVQLTNRFVRTEGWLAEEKADKVLYRGVFGSQKPGGRLANAFDLRLKNIANTNVVRLGDQLLALWEAAEPHALDPQSLETRGLSRLDGVLKKGEAFSAHPRFDPGHNGRPSMVTFGVKTGPRSTIRLMEFATEGPDAGTLLHDRSDSFSGFAFLHDFAITPNWAVFLQNAIAFNPLPFVTGEKGAAQCLQSKPGGKGRFWLIPRDSGEFAGQKPRILEAPEGFVFHHL
;
A
#
# COMPACT_ATOMS: atom_id res chain seq x y z
N PRO A 1 8.46 -8.62 26.80
CA PRO A 1 7.01 -8.54 26.72
C PRO A 1 6.61 -7.07 26.59
N TYR A 2 5.69 -6.75 25.66
CA TYR A 2 5.13 -5.42 25.50
C TYR A 2 3.92 -5.24 26.40
N ASN A 3 3.65 -3.98 26.78
CA ASN A 3 2.45 -3.66 27.56
C ASN A 3 1.23 -3.61 26.61
N ARG A 4 0.32 -4.57 26.78
CA ARG A 4 -0.89 -4.66 25.95
C ARG A 4 -1.83 -3.47 26.13
N SER A 5 -1.88 -2.89 27.33
CA SER A 5 -2.70 -1.70 27.62
C SER A 5 -2.18 -0.48 26.85
N ASP A 6 -0.87 -0.23 26.89
CA ASP A 6 -0.26 0.88 26.18
C ASP A 6 -0.42 0.70 24.66
N TRP A 7 -0.24 -0.52 24.17
CA TRP A 7 -0.47 -0.82 22.76
C TRP A 7 -1.93 -0.55 22.38
N ALA A 8 -2.90 -1.03 23.15
CA ALA A 8 -4.32 -0.82 22.87
C ALA A 8 -4.71 0.66 22.89
N SER A 9 -4.15 1.46 23.81
CA SER A 9 -4.41 2.90 23.90
C SER A 9 -3.79 3.71 22.75
N SER A 10 -2.75 3.18 22.11
CA SER A 10 -2.08 3.84 20.98
C SER A 10 -2.82 3.68 19.65
N PHE A 11 -3.76 2.74 19.56
CA PHE A 11 -4.51 2.44 18.33
C PHE A 11 -6.01 2.58 18.57
N VAL A 12 -6.46 3.80 18.60
CA VAL A 12 -7.87 4.17 18.77
C VAL A 12 -8.43 4.76 17.48
N ASN A 13 -9.76 4.77 17.35
CA ASN A 13 -10.40 5.45 16.23
C ASN A 13 -10.07 6.94 16.21
N VAL A 14 -9.95 7.49 15.02
CA VAL A 14 -10.07 8.93 14.79
C VAL A 14 -11.55 9.19 14.52
N ASP A 15 -12.19 9.93 15.40
CA ASP A 15 -13.65 10.12 15.34
C ASP A 15 -14.05 11.33 14.51
N GLU A 16 -13.17 12.30 14.33
CA GLU A 16 -13.46 13.55 13.63
C GLU A 16 -12.58 13.77 12.42
N GLU A 17 -13.18 14.20 11.33
CA GLU A 17 -12.46 14.73 10.16
C GLU A 17 -12.30 16.25 10.32
N LEU A 18 -11.06 16.70 10.18
CA LEU A 18 -10.66 18.10 10.30
C LEU A 18 -10.56 18.78 8.95
N THR A 19 -10.93 20.04 8.85
CA THR A 19 -10.79 20.85 7.63
C THR A 19 -10.08 22.16 7.95
N ASP A 20 -8.89 22.35 7.36
CA ASP A 20 -8.09 23.58 7.43
C ASP A 20 -7.89 24.12 8.85
N VAL A 21 -7.73 23.20 9.82
CA VAL A 21 -7.50 23.56 11.21
C VAL A 21 -6.10 24.13 11.37
N ALA A 22 -6.01 25.38 11.82
CA ALA A 22 -4.72 26.00 12.10
C ALA A 22 -3.99 25.31 13.26
N LEU A 23 -2.76 24.90 13.03
CA LEU A 23 -1.89 24.33 14.07
C LEU A 23 -0.96 25.40 14.62
N THR A 24 -0.85 25.45 15.96
CA THR A 24 0.05 26.34 16.65
C THR A 24 1.27 25.56 17.16
N PRO A 25 2.50 25.99 16.88
CA PRO A 25 3.70 25.34 17.44
C PRO A 25 3.67 25.34 18.96
N VAL A 26 3.89 24.18 19.58
CA VAL A 26 4.05 24.07 21.04
C VAL A 26 5.40 24.63 21.47
N ARG A 27 6.41 24.51 20.62
CA ARG A 27 7.77 25.01 20.86
C ARG A 27 8.43 25.40 19.55
N GLY A 28 9.18 26.50 19.55
CA GLY A 28 9.89 27.00 18.38
C GLY A 28 8.97 27.71 17.39
N VAL A 29 9.42 27.85 16.16
CA VAL A 29 8.71 28.49 15.05
C VAL A 29 8.78 27.59 13.81
N VAL A 30 7.77 27.64 12.99
CA VAL A 30 7.79 27.00 11.66
C VAL A 30 8.58 27.93 10.72
N PRO A 31 9.63 27.46 10.04
CA PRO A 31 10.36 28.29 9.08
C PRO A 31 9.46 28.77 7.96
N ALA A 32 9.56 30.06 7.61
CA ALA A 32 8.75 30.65 6.53
C ALA A 32 9.08 30.06 5.14
N GLU A 33 10.30 29.57 4.99
CA GLU A 33 10.81 28.92 3.77
C GLU A 33 10.20 27.53 3.54
N LEU A 34 9.64 26.91 4.58
CA LEU A 34 8.96 25.64 4.44
C LEU A 34 7.61 25.86 3.78
N GLN A 35 7.51 25.45 2.52
CA GLN A 35 6.35 25.62 1.66
C GLN A 35 5.89 24.28 1.11
N GLY A 36 4.57 24.09 0.96
CA GLY A 36 4.00 22.89 0.35
C GLY A 36 3.12 22.07 1.27
N THR A 37 2.79 20.86 0.85
CA THR A 37 1.90 19.98 1.60
C THR A 37 2.57 18.65 1.87
N PHE A 38 2.61 18.27 3.14
CA PHE A 38 3.00 16.93 3.58
C PHE A 38 1.75 16.08 3.74
N TYR A 39 1.70 14.96 3.01
CA TYR A 39 0.62 13.98 3.12
C TYR A 39 1.10 12.75 3.89
N ARG A 40 0.22 12.21 4.72
CA ARG A 40 0.44 10.96 5.44
C ARG A 40 -0.81 10.09 5.35
N ASN A 41 -0.62 8.80 5.11
CA ASN A 41 -1.67 7.78 5.18
C ASN A 41 -1.45 6.88 6.40
N GLY A 42 -2.52 6.39 6.96
CA GLY A 42 -2.49 5.42 8.04
C GLY A 42 -3.89 4.96 8.43
N PRO A 43 -4.01 3.93 9.28
CA PRO A 43 -5.30 3.45 9.76
C PRO A 43 -5.94 4.47 10.72
N GLY A 44 -7.15 4.92 10.41
CA GLY A 44 -7.92 5.86 11.24
C GLY A 44 -9.16 5.23 11.88
N ARG A 45 -9.73 4.15 11.30
CA ARG A 45 -10.88 3.43 11.86
C ARG A 45 -10.49 1.98 12.17
N LEU A 46 -10.50 1.62 13.44
CA LEU A 46 -10.02 0.35 13.97
C LEU A 46 -11.09 -0.48 14.66
N GLU A 47 -12.26 0.12 14.90
CA GLU A 47 -13.36 -0.50 15.64
C GLU A 47 -14.70 0.04 15.14
N ARG A 48 -15.71 -0.83 15.06
CA ARG A 48 -17.12 -0.53 14.81
C ARG A 48 -18.01 -1.42 15.68
N ASP A 49 -19.03 -0.85 16.33
CA ASP A 49 -19.99 -1.58 17.21
C ASP A 49 -19.30 -2.52 18.19
N GLY A 50 -18.22 -2.05 18.86
CA GLY A 50 -17.43 -2.85 19.79
C GLY A 50 -16.58 -3.96 19.17
N GLN A 51 -16.62 -4.13 17.85
CA GLN A 51 -15.77 -5.07 17.13
C GLN A 51 -14.51 -4.40 16.60
N ARG A 52 -13.39 -4.73 17.23
CA ARG A 52 -12.07 -4.22 16.87
C ARG A 52 -11.40 -5.09 15.81
N VAL A 53 -10.66 -4.47 14.89
CA VAL A 53 -9.77 -5.19 13.97
C VAL A 53 -8.72 -6.00 14.74
N HIS A 54 -8.34 -7.15 14.19
CA HIS A 54 -7.35 -8.04 14.84
C HIS A 54 -5.95 -7.43 14.87
N HIS A 55 -5.60 -6.71 13.83
CA HIS A 55 -4.31 -6.01 13.69
C HIS A 55 -4.53 -4.59 13.17
N PRO A 56 -3.78 -3.58 13.63
CA PRO A 56 -3.94 -2.19 13.14
C PRO A 56 -3.84 -2.04 11.63
N PHE A 57 -3.09 -2.89 10.96
CA PHE A 57 -2.98 -2.89 9.50
C PHE A 57 -4.29 -3.27 8.77
N ASP A 58 -5.28 -3.78 9.46
CA ASP A 58 -6.61 -4.03 8.90
C ASP A 58 -7.57 -2.82 9.05
N GLY A 59 -7.13 -1.73 9.69
CA GLY A 59 -7.92 -0.51 9.86
C GLY A 59 -8.05 0.30 8.58
N ASP A 60 -9.14 1.06 8.47
CA ASP A 60 -9.41 1.89 7.30
C ASP A 60 -8.49 3.09 7.19
N GLY A 61 -8.07 3.37 5.97
CA GLY A 61 -7.15 4.45 5.65
C GLY A 61 -7.74 5.84 5.87
N MET A 62 -6.92 6.71 6.46
CA MET A 62 -7.17 8.13 6.61
C MET A 62 -5.96 8.91 6.12
N ILE A 63 -6.19 9.90 5.27
CA ILE A 63 -5.14 10.81 4.81
C ILE A 63 -5.14 12.05 5.70
N ALA A 64 -3.96 12.42 6.19
CA ALA A 64 -3.70 13.71 6.80
C ALA A 64 -2.85 14.56 5.86
N ALA A 65 -3.26 15.79 5.61
CA ALA A 65 -2.53 16.79 4.85
C ALA A 65 -2.14 17.97 5.77
N MET A 66 -0.85 18.18 5.94
CA MET A 66 -0.31 19.36 6.63
C MET A 66 0.21 20.33 5.58
N ARG A 67 -0.46 21.48 5.44
CA ARG A 67 -0.07 22.54 4.50
C ARG A 67 0.77 23.59 5.22
N PHE A 68 1.93 23.84 4.67
CA PHE A 68 2.90 24.83 5.15
C PHE A 68 2.89 26.02 4.21
N ASP A 69 2.67 27.21 4.75
CA ASP A 69 2.69 28.47 4.05
C ASP A 69 3.12 29.61 4.95
N ASN A 70 4.25 30.27 4.65
CA ASN A 70 4.77 31.42 5.36
C ASN A 70 4.75 31.27 6.89
N GLY A 71 5.27 30.17 7.40
CA GLY A 71 5.34 29.88 8.85
C GLY A 71 4.00 29.46 9.46
N ARG A 72 2.94 29.30 8.68
CA ARG A 72 1.64 28.78 9.11
C ARG A 72 1.52 27.31 8.74
N VAL A 73 0.77 26.57 9.55
CA VAL A 73 0.46 25.16 9.27
C VAL A 73 -1.04 24.95 9.43
N GLN A 74 -1.65 24.31 8.44
CA GLN A 74 -3.04 23.88 8.47
C GLN A 74 -3.13 22.38 8.31
N LEU A 75 -4.02 21.75 9.08
CA LEU A 75 -4.29 20.31 9.04
C LEU A 75 -5.67 20.04 8.46
N THR A 76 -5.71 19.20 7.46
CA THR A 76 -6.93 18.56 6.97
C THR A 76 -6.75 17.05 7.05
N ASN A 77 -7.74 16.30 7.56
CA ASN A 77 -7.72 14.85 7.46
C ASN A 77 -9.06 14.32 6.94
N ARG A 78 -9.01 13.20 6.20
CA ARG A 78 -10.18 12.52 5.64
C ARG A 78 -9.98 11.03 5.59
N PHE A 79 -11.03 10.27 5.89
CA PHE A 79 -11.08 8.86 5.54
C PHE A 79 -11.10 8.68 4.03
N VAL A 80 -10.40 7.67 3.54
CA VAL A 80 -10.54 7.24 2.15
C VAL A 80 -11.89 6.53 2.01
N ARG A 81 -12.81 7.11 1.26
CA ARG A 81 -14.19 6.61 1.05
C ARG A 81 -14.18 5.40 0.11
N THR A 82 -13.54 4.30 0.53
CA THR A 82 -13.57 3.04 -0.21
C THR A 82 -14.97 2.45 -0.20
N GLU A 83 -15.30 1.56 -1.14
CA GLU A 83 -16.59 0.84 -1.15
C GLU A 83 -16.81 0.09 0.18
N GLY A 84 -15.76 -0.56 0.69
CA GLY A 84 -15.81 -1.27 1.97
C GLY A 84 -16.03 -0.34 3.15
N TRP A 85 -15.34 0.80 3.19
CA TRP A 85 -15.55 1.80 4.23
C TRP A 85 -17.00 2.33 4.24
N LEU A 86 -17.52 2.71 3.05
CA LEU A 86 -18.90 3.22 2.93
C LEU A 86 -19.94 2.18 3.37
N ALA A 87 -19.74 0.92 3.02
CA ALA A 87 -20.67 -0.15 3.40
C ALA A 87 -20.66 -0.39 4.92
N GLU A 88 -19.48 -0.44 5.52
CA GLU A 88 -19.32 -0.66 6.97
C GLU A 88 -19.76 0.55 7.80
N GLU A 89 -19.50 1.78 7.31
CA GLU A 89 -19.97 3.01 7.98
C GLU A 89 -21.52 3.08 8.00
N LYS A 90 -22.15 2.74 6.88
CA LYS A 90 -23.62 2.68 6.79
C LYS A 90 -24.23 1.60 7.70
N ALA A 91 -23.53 0.47 7.86
CA ALA A 91 -24.01 -0.66 8.66
C ALA A 91 -23.61 -0.56 10.14
N ASP A 92 -22.66 0.31 10.46
CA ASP A 92 -21.95 0.38 11.75
C ASP A 92 -21.44 -1.01 12.21
N LYS A 93 -20.92 -1.79 11.28
CA LYS A 93 -20.47 -3.17 11.53
C LYS A 93 -19.29 -3.55 10.64
N VAL A 94 -18.46 -4.48 11.11
CA VAL A 94 -17.43 -5.12 10.28
C VAL A 94 -18.12 -6.10 9.32
N LEU A 95 -17.99 -5.85 8.01
CA LEU A 95 -18.61 -6.64 6.94
C LEU A 95 -17.62 -7.46 6.11
N TYR A 96 -16.33 -7.17 6.24
CA TYR A 96 -15.29 -7.78 5.42
C TYR A 96 -14.23 -8.46 6.30
N ARG A 97 -13.50 -9.38 5.69
CA ARG A 97 -12.29 -9.97 6.29
C ARG A 97 -11.09 -9.07 6.02
N GLY A 98 -10.21 -8.96 7.03
CA GLY A 98 -8.92 -8.32 6.89
C GLY A 98 -7.82 -9.31 6.47
N VAL A 99 -6.71 -8.77 5.99
CA VAL A 99 -5.52 -9.57 5.62
C VAL A 99 -4.83 -10.13 6.86
N PHE A 100 -4.77 -9.34 7.94
CA PHE A 100 -3.98 -9.63 9.14
C PHE A 100 -4.79 -10.30 10.27
N GLY A 101 -5.92 -10.91 9.94
CA GLY A 101 -6.65 -11.77 10.85
C GLY A 101 -8.01 -11.26 11.29
N SER A 102 -8.41 -10.05 10.92
CA SER A 102 -9.76 -9.57 11.19
C SER A 102 -10.80 -10.43 10.48
N GLN A 103 -11.83 -10.83 11.21
CA GLN A 103 -12.90 -11.71 10.74
C GLN A 103 -14.25 -11.00 10.86
N LYS A 104 -15.18 -11.36 9.99
CA LYS A 104 -16.58 -10.92 10.11
C LYS A 104 -17.23 -11.56 11.35
N PRO A 105 -18.22 -10.88 11.97
CA PRO A 105 -19.04 -11.50 13.00
C PRO A 105 -19.71 -12.80 12.52
N GLY A 106 -19.99 -13.72 13.44
CA GLY A 106 -20.63 -15.00 13.13
C GLY A 106 -19.67 -16.19 13.04
N GLY A 107 -18.40 -16.00 13.41
CA GLY A 107 -17.42 -17.07 13.57
C GLY A 107 -17.00 -17.72 12.25
N ARG A 108 -16.45 -18.93 12.34
CA ARG A 108 -15.82 -19.64 11.23
C ARG A 108 -16.78 -19.83 10.04
N LEU A 109 -18.04 -20.18 10.28
CA LEU A 109 -19.01 -20.43 9.21
C LEU A 109 -19.32 -19.18 8.39
N ALA A 110 -19.40 -18.01 9.04
CA ALA A 110 -19.64 -16.74 8.35
C ALA A 110 -18.45 -16.29 7.48
N ASN A 111 -17.26 -16.79 7.78
CA ASN A 111 -16.02 -16.43 7.09
C ASN A 111 -15.56 -17.50 6.07
N ALA A 112 -16.09 -18.73 6.14
CA ALA A 112 -15.75 -19.80 5.23
C ALA A 112 -16.17 -19.45 3.79
N PHE A 113 -15.29 -19.73 2.81
CA PHE A 113 -15.46 -19.48 1.38
C PHE A 113 -15.64 -18.00 0.99
N ASP A 114 -15.59 -17.05 1.93
CA ASP A 114 -15.50 -15.64 1.61
C ASP A 114 -14.02 -15.24 1.41
N LEU A 115 -13.63 -15.15 0.15
CA LEU A 115 -12.26 -14.81 -0.25
C LEU A 115 -12.07 -13.30 -0.50
N ARG A 116 -13.14 -12.52 -0.34
CA ARG A 116 -13.07 -11.08 -0.56
C ARG A 116 -12.31 -10.40 0.57
N LEU A 117 -11.33 -9.63 0.20
CA LEU A 117 -10.61 -8.74 1.11
C LEU A 117 -11.09 -7.31 0.85
N LYS A 118 -11.22 -6.54 1.92
CA LYS A 118 -11.55 -5.13 1.85
C LYS A 118 -10.32 -4.36 1.37
N ASN A 119 -10.49 -3.54 0.31
CA ASN A 119 -9.47 -2.52 0.01
C ASN A 119 -9.58 -1.42 1.08
N ILE A 120 -8.57 -1.29 1.88
CA ILE A 120 -8.54 -0.39 3.04
C ILE A 120 -7.77 0.89 2.78
N ALA A 121 -7.04 0.99 1.67
CA ALA A 121 -6.32 2.18 1.19
C ALA A 121 -5.51 2.91 2.29
N ASN A 122 -4.82 2.17 3.16
CA ASN A 122 -4.23 2.71 4.40
C ASN A 122 -2.71 2.72 4.46
N THR A 123 -2.02 2.23 3.40
CA THR A 123 -0.59 1.95 3.51
C THR A 123 0.27 3.14 3.16
N ASN A 124 -0.02 3.82 2.05
CA ASN A 124 0.78 4.96 1.58
C ASN A 124 -0.10 5.95 0.80
N VAL A 125 0.45 7.11 0.54
CA VAL A 125 -0.16 8.12 -0.31
C VAL A 125 0.91 8.78 -1.17
N VAL A 126 0.64 8.88 -2.48
CA VAL A 126 1.57 9.51 -3.43
C VAL A 126 0.82 10.43 -4.37
N ARG A 127 1.49 11.47 -4.83
CA ARG A 127 0.99 12.32 -5.91
C ARG A 127 1.52 11.81 -7.24
N LEU A 128 0.62 11.63 -8.21
CA LEU A 128 0.95 11.29 -9.58
C LEU A 128 0.10 12.14 -10.54
N GLY A 129 0.74 13.00 -11.30
CA GLY A 129 0.04 14.00 -12.10
C GLY A 129 -0.81 14.93 -11.21
N ASP A 130 -2.09 15.05 -11.53
CA ASP A 130 -3.08 15.83 -10.80
C ASP A 130 -3.81 15.06 -9.69
N GLN A 131 -3.54 13.77 -9.55
CA GLN A 131 -4.19 12.90 -8.59
C GLN A 131 -3.32 12.68 -7.34
N LEU A 132 -3.99 12.58 -6.20
CA LEU A 132 -3.42 12.01 -4.98
C LEU A 132 -3.94 10.58 -4.86
N LEU A 133 -3.05 9.61 -4.77
CA LEU A 133 -3.39 8.19 -4.76
C LEU A 133 -3.18 7.60 -3.37
N ALA A 134 -4.25 7.12 -2.73
CA ALA A 134 -4.16 6.30 -1.52
C ALA A 134 -3.96 4.84 -1.93
N LEU A 135 -2.91 4.23 -1.40
CA LEU A 135 -2.38 2.94 -1.85
C LEU A 135 -2.65 1.83 -0.84
N TRP A 136 -2.92 0.66 -1.40
CA TRP A 136 -2.94 -0.63 -0.71
C TRP A 136 -2.51 -1.72 -1.69
N GLU A 137 -1.51 -2.53 -1.34
CA GLU A 137 -0.76 -3.40 -2.25
C GLU A 137 -1.55 -4.51 -2.95
N ALA A 138 -2.76 -4.82 -2.49
CA ALA A 138 -3.54 -5.94 -3.02
C ALA A 138 -4.66 -5.55 -3.99
N ALA A 139 -4.79 -4.27 -4.35
CA ALA A 139 -5.83 -3.78 -5.26
C ALA A 139 -5.43 -2.48 -5.95
N GLU A 140 -6.36 -1.95 -6.78
CA GLU A 140 -6.22 -0.62 -7.40
C GLU A 140 -6.14 0.49 -6.33
N PRO A 141 -5.37 1.57 -6.58
CA PRO A 141 -5.36 2.75 -5.72
C PRO A 141 -6.69 3.50 -5.73
N HIS A 142 -6.94 4.30 -4.69
CA HIS A 142 -8.02 5.27 -4.68
C HIS A 142 -7.48 6.66 -5.02
N ALA A 143 -8.11 7.31 -6.00
CA ALA A 143 -7.82 8.70 -6.32
C ALA A 143 -8.55 9.64 -5.37
N LEU A 144 -7.84 10.67 -4.90
CA LEU A 144 -8.37 11.74 -4.10
C LEU A 144 -8.02 13.09 -4.72
N ASP A 145 -8.82 14.08 -4.39
CA ASP A 145 -8.49 15.47 -4.64
C ASP A 145 -7.34 15.90 -3.70
N PRO A 146 -6.23 16.46 -4.22
CA PRO A 146 -5.09 16.81 -3.38
C PRO A 146 -5.34 18.00 -2.45
N GLN A 147 -6.39 18.78 -2.68
CA GLN A 147 -6.71 19.95 -1.85
C GLN A 147 -7.73 19.60 -0.77
N SER A 148 -8.86 19.02 -1.14
CA SER A 148 -9.96 18.70 -0.24
C SER A 148 -9.82 17.32 0.42
N LEU A 149 -8.97 16.44 -0.11
CA LEU A 149 -8.86 15.01 0.21
C LEU A 149 -10.15 14.22 -0.09
N GLU A 150 -11.07 14.78 -0.87
CA GLU A 150 -12.27 14.07 -1.29
C GLU A 150 -11.91 12.86 -2.15
N THR A 151 -12.47 11.71 -1.84
CA THR A 151 -12.24 10.47 -2.60
C THR A 151 -13.02 10.52 -3.91
N ARG A 152 -12.30 10.48 -5.04
CA ARG A 152 -12.86 10.43 -6.40
C ARG A 152 -13.25 9.01 -6.83
N GLY A 153 -12.77 7.98 -6.12
CA GLY A 153 -13.03 6.57 -6.38
C GLY A 153 -11.78 5.78 -6.74
N LEU A 154 -11.96 4.52 -7.21
CA LEU A 154 -10.87 3.69 -7.68
C LEU A 154 -10.22 4.31 -8.93
N SER A 155 -8.89 4.39 -8.92
CA SER A 155 -8.11 4.82 -10.08
C SER A 155 -7.54 3.61 -10.81
N ARG A 156 -7.76 3.57 -12.12
CA ARG A 156 -7.11 2.63 -13.02
C ARG A 156 -6.04 3.28 -13.87
N LEU A 157 -5.59 4.48 -13.47
CA LEU A 157 -4.52 5.22 -14.16
C LEU A 157 -4.79 5.30 -15.67
N ASP A 158 -5.94 5.85 -16.05
CA ASP A 158 -6.39 6.00 -17.43
C ASP A 158 -6.41 4.70 -18.25
N GLY A 159 -6.73 3.59 -17.59
CA GLY A 159 -6.84 2.27 -18.22
C GLY A 159 -5.56 1.45 -18.21
N VAL A 160 -4.49 1.93 -17.60
CA VAL A 160 -3.24 1.16 -17.40
C VAL A 160 -3.49 -0.07 -16.53
N LEU A 161 -4.29 0.08 -15.46
CA LEU A 161 -4.66 -1.02 -14.60
C LEU A 161 -5.97 -1.68 -15.04
N LYS A 162 -6.01 -3.00 -15.03
CA LYS A 162 -7.23 -3.79 -15.19
C LYS A 162 -8.00 -3.83 -13.86
N LYS A 163 -9.28 -4.15 -13.94
CA LYS A 163 -10.10 -4.34 -12.73
C LYS A 163 -9.51 -5.42 -11.84
N GLY A 164 -9.30 -5.10 -10.56
CA GLY A 164 -8.74 -6.00 -9.55
C GLY A 164 -7.23 -6.21 -9.69
N GLU A 165 -6.53 -5.41 -10.48
CA GLU A 165 -5.09 -5.51 -10.61
C GLU A 165 -4.39 -4.85 -9.41
N ALA A 166 -3.45 -5.59 -8.82
CA ALA A 166 -2.67 -5.11 -7.68
C ALA A 166 -1.71 -3.98 -8.10
N PHE A 167 -1.56 -3.00 -7.24
CA PHE A 167 -0.63 -1.89 -7.39
C PHE A 167 0.15 -1.70 -6.09
N SER A 168 1.49 -1.70 -6.14
CA SER A 168 2.32 -1.61 -4.96
C SER A 168 2.01 -0.36 -4.12
N ALA A 169 2.06 -0.53 -2.81
CA ALA A 169 1.93 0.58 -1.88
C ALA A 169 3.25 1.35 -1.66
N HIS A 170 4.37 0.85 -2.18
CA HIS A 170 5.70 1.44 -2.00
C HIS A 170 6.37 1.84 -3.33
N PRO A 171 5.76 2.73 -4.15
CA PRO A 171 6.42 3.20 -5.36
C PRO A 171 7.73 3.92 -5.01
N ARG A 172 8.70 3.85 -5.93
CA ARG A 172 10.00 4.50 -5.82
C ARG A 172 10.09 5.64 -6.83
N PHE A 173 10.75 6.72 -6.45
CA PHE A 173 10.93 7.87 -7.31
C PHE A 173 12.37 7.92 -7.82
N ASP A 174 12.52 7.98 -9.15
CA ASP A 174 13.79 8.22 -9.82
C ASP A 174 13.86 9.70 -10.20
N PRO A 175 14.85 10.45 -9.72
CA PRO A 175 14.98 11.88 -10.02
C PRO A 175 15.42 12.18 -11.46
N GLY A 176 15.49 11.17 -12.33
CA GLY A 176 15.84 11.34 -13.74
C GLY A 176 17.20 10.79 -14.13
N HIS A 177 17.70 9.77 -13.43
CA HIS A 177 18.97 9.10 -13.80
C HIS A 177 18.97 8.62 -15.25
N ASN A 178 17.81 8.25 -15.79
CA ASN A 178 17.63 7.76 -17.16
C ASN A 178 16.95 8.79 -18.07
N GLY A 179 17.21 10.08 -17.83
CA GLY A 179 16.81 11.18 -18.71
C GLY A 179 15.58 11.96 -18.26
N ARG A 180 14.66 11.36 -17.50
CA ARG A 180 13.51 12.09 -16.96
C ARG A 180 13.04 11.54 -15.61
N PRO A 181 12.52 12.40 -14.71
CA PRO A 181 11.96 11.96 -13.44
C PRO A 181 10.79 11.00 -13.64
N SER A 182 10.78 9.93 -12.88
CA SER A 182 9.73 8.91 -12.98
C SER A 182 9.37 8.30 -11.61
N MET A 183 8.14 7.82 -11.52
CA MET A 183 7.70 6.95 -10.44
C MET A 183 7.72 5.50 -10.94
N VAL A 184 8.50 4.67 -10.29
CA VAL A 184 8.61 3.24 -10.56
C VAL A 184 7.74 2.49 -9.56
N THR A 185 6.90 1.61 -10.04
CA THR A 185 5.99 0.80 -9.20
C THR A 185 5.80 -0.59 -9.79
N PHE A 186 5.14 -1.46 -9.05
CA PHE A 186 4.84 -2.80 -9.55
C PHE A 186 3.47 -3.29 -9.12
N GLY A 187 2.96 -4.26 -9.86
CA GLY A 187 1.87 -5.14 -9.44
C GLY A 187 2.38 -6.57 -9.38
N VAL A 188 1.84 -7.38 -8.47
CA VAL A 188 2.19 -8.79 -8.37
C VAL A 188 0.96 -9.67 -8.46
N LYS A 189 1.01 -10.66 -9.34
CA LYS A 189 0.04 -11.77 -9.36
C LYS A 189 0.71 -12.99 -8.77
N THR A 190 0.30 -13.35 -7.56
CA THR A 190 0.87 -14.48 -6.81
C THR A 190 0.25 -15.81 -7.23
N GLY A 191 1.04 -16.90 -7.14
CA GLY A 191 0.58 -18.24 -7.46
C GLY A 191 1.72 -19.26 -7.46
N PRO A 192 1.50 -20.48 -7.92
CA PRO A 192 2.56 -21.46 -8.17
C PRO A 192 3.62 -20.93 -9.16
N ARG A 193 3.20 -20.06 -10.05
CA ARG A 193 4.02 -19.19 -10.88
C ARG A 193 3.54 -17.76 -10.63
N SER A 194 4.43 -16.93 -10.11
CA SER A 194 4.13 -15.52 -9.84
C SER A 194 4.58 -14.64 -11.01
N THR A 195 3.90 -13.52 -11.21
CA THR A 195 4.25 -12.52 -12.23
C THR A 195 4.37 -11.16 -11.58
N ILE A 196 5.48 -10.46 -11.84
CA ILE A 196 5.68 -9.05 -11.52
C ILE A 196 5.43 -8.25 -12.79
N ARG A 197 4.58 -7.24 -12.70
CA ARG A 197 4.42 -6.19 -13.72
C ARG A 197 5.09 -4.95 -13.18
N LEU A 198 6.21 -4.54 -13.77
CA LEU A 198 6.95 -3.32 -13.44
C LEU A 198 6.45 -2.20 -14.35
N MET A 199 6.08 -1.08 -13.76
CA MET A 199 5.54 0.10 -14.45
C MET A 199 6.35 1.33 -14.07
N GLU A 200 6.62 2.21 -15.04
CA GLU A 200 7.24 3.51 -14.81
C GLU A 200 6.34 4.61 -15.35
N PHE A 201 6.06 5.62 -14.53
CA PHE A 201 5.20 6.75 -14.88
C PHE A 201 5.97 8.05 -14.84
N ALA A 202 5.69 8.97 -15.78
CA ALA A 202 6.21 10.32 -15.73
C ALA A 202 5.74 11.06 -14.47
N THR A 203 6.63 11.75 -13.78
CA THR A 203 6.26 12.54 -12.58
C THR A 203 6.22 14.04 -12.85
N GLU A 204 6.82 14.50 -13.93
CA GLU A 204 6.94 15.90 -14.28
C GLU A 204 6.63 16.16 -15.75
N GLY A 205 6.38 17.42 -16.09
CA GLY A 205 6.05 17.85 -17.45
C GLY A 205 4.57 17.74 -17.78
N PRO A 206 4.18 18.07 -19.04
CA PRO A 206 2.78 18.12 -19.46
C PRO A 206 2.12 16.73 -19.50
N ASP A 207 2.90 15.68 -19.52
CA ASP A 207 2.48 14.27 -19.52
C ASP A 207 2.68 13.58 -18.17
N ALA A 208 2.85 14.35 -17.09
CA ALA A 208 2.92 13.80 -15.74
C ALA A 208 1.71 12.89 -15.44
N GLY A 209 1.98 11.68 -14.93
CA GLY A 209 0.97 10.65 -14.69
C GLY A 209 0.84 9.62 -15.82
N THR A 210 1.44 9.86 -17.00
CA THR A 210 1.38 8.86 -18.09
C THR A 210 2.38 7.73 -17.90
N LEU A 211 1.99 6.56 -18.41
CA LEU A 211 2.85 5.37 -18.41
C LEU A 211 3.98 5.53 -19.43
N LEU A 212 5.21 5.36 -19.00
CA LEU A 212 6.41 5.40 -19.82
C LEU A 212 6.87 4.00 -20.24
N HIS A 213 6.91 3.09 -19.27
CA HIS A 213 7.40 1.73 -19.45
C HIS A 213 6.50 0.74 -18.71
N ASP A 214 6.31 -0.43 -19.33
CA ASP A 214 5.45 -1.51 -18.83
C ASP A 214 6.04 -2.85 -19.23
N ARG A 215 6.54 -3.61 -18.26
CA ARG A 215 7.06 -4.95 -18.52
C ARG A 215 6.57 -5.95 -17.50
N SER A 216 6.45 -7.20 -17.93
CA SER A 216 6.04 -8.29 -17.07
C SER A 216 7.02 -9.45 -17.15
N ASP A 217 7.45 -9.91 -15.98
CA ASP A 217 8.33 -11.07 -15.85
C ASP A 217 7.71 -12.09 -14.91
N SER A 218 7.80 -13.37 -15.28
CA SER A 218 7.22 -14.48 -14.50
C SER A 218 8.30 -15.39 -13.96
N PHE A 219 8.11 -15.87 -12.74
CA PHE A 219 9.04 -16.77 -12.08
C PHE A 219 8.30 -17.85 -11.28
N SER A 220 8.96 -18.98 -11.05
CA SER A 220 8.38 -20.10 -10.32
C SER A 220 8.30 -19.83 -8.81
N GLY A 221 7.23 -20.28 -8.19
CA GLY A 221 6.99 -20.19 -6.76
C GLY A 221 6.14 -19.02 -6.35
N PHE A 222 5.64 -19.12 -5.12
CA PHE A 222 4.85 -18.09 -4.47
C PHE A 222 5.76 -16.89 -4.15
N ALA A 223 5.28 -15.69 -4.43
CA ALA A 223 5.92 -14.46 -4.04
C ALA A 223 4.95 -13.60 -3.23
N PHE A 224 5.39 -13.22 -2.05
CA PHE A 224 4.83 -12.13 -1.27
C PHE A 224 5.86 -11.01 -1.32
N LEU A 225 5.54 -9.96 -2.06
CA LEU A 225 6.43 -8.83 -2.32
C LEU A 225 5.74 -7.57 -1.81
N HIS A 226 6.22 -7.05 -0.69
CA HIS A 226 5.68 -5.85 -0.08
C HIS A 226 6.39 -4.60 -0.59
N ASP A 227 7.70 -4.68 -0.73
CA ASP A 227 8.57 -3.57 -1.11
C ASP A 227 9.64 -4.00 -2.11
N PHE A 228 10.33 -3.04 -2.70
CA PHE A 228 11.43 -3.24 -3.65
C PHE A 228 12.38 -2.05 -3.63
N ALA A 229 13.56 -2.23 -4.19
CA ALA A 229 14.51 -1.14 -4.39
C ALA A 229 14.72 -0.89 -5.89
N ILE A 230 15.17 0.31 -6.24
CA ILE A 230 15.56 0.65 -7.61
C ILE A 230 17.02 1.16 -7.67
N THR A 231 17.62 0.91 -8.81
CA THR A 231 18.85 1.58 -9.28
C THR A 231 18.53 2.20 -10.64
N PRO A 232 19.44 2.97 -11.27
CA PRO A 232 19.19 3.43 -12.63
C PRO A 232 18.82 2.31 -13.62
N ASN A 233 19.37 1.11 -13.44
CA ASN A 233 19.23 0.01 -14.40
C ASN A 233 18.32 -1.15 -13.93
N TRP A 234 18.04 -1.26 -12.65
CA TRP A 234 17.37 -2.43 -12.08
C TRP A 234 16.28 -2.08 -11.10
N ALA A 235 15.20 -2.86 -11.13
CA ALA A 235 14.28 -3.01 -10.00
C ALA A 235 14.65 -4.31 -9.27
N VAL A 236 14.87 -4.22 -7.97
CA VAL A 236 15.40 -5.31 -7.13
C VAL A 236 14.30 -5.77 -6.18
N PHE A 237 13.94 -7.05 -6.27
CA PHE A 237 12.94 -7.69 -5.42
C PHE A 237 13.57 -8.82 -4.62
N LEU A 238 13.13 -9.01 -3.39
CA LEU A 238 13.49 -10.16 -2.58
C LEU A 238 12.32 -11.13 -2.46
N GLN A 239 12.41 -12.25 -3.12
CA GLN A 239 11.51 -13.38 -2.92
C GLN A 239 11.96 -14.16 -1.68
N ASN A 240 11.24 -14.03 -0.60
CA ASN A 240 11.48 -14.78 0.62
C ASN A 240 11.20 -16.29 0.44
N ALA A 241 11.87 -17.12 1.23
CA ALA A 241 11.62 -18.55 1.30
C ALA A 241 10.37 -18.85 2.16
N ILE A 242 9.20 -18.49 1.62
CA ILE A 242 7.90 -18.70 2.27
C ILE A 242 6.97 -19.55 1.41
N ALA A 243 5.98 -20.12 2.06
CA ALA A 243 4.85 -20.79 1.43
C ALA A 243 3.54 -20.18 1.92
N PHE A 244 2.52 -20.31 1.11
CA PHE A 244 1.15 -19.93 1.48
C PHE A 244 0.30 -21.19 1.58
N ASN A 245 -0.31 -21.44 2.76
CA ASN A 245 -1.28 -22.51 2.95
C ASN A 245 -2.69 -21.90 2.88
N PRO A 246 -3.41 -22.03 1.77
CA PRO A 246 -4.72 -21.38 1.59
C PRO A 246 -5.84 -22.01 2.44
N LEU A 247 -5.69 -23.25 2.93
CA LEU A 247 -6.77 -23.99 3.55
C LEU A 247 -7.38 -23.28 4.78
N PRO A 248 -6.61 -22.79 5.77
CA PRO A 248 -7.19 -22.10 6.91
C PRO A 248 -7.87 -20.77 6.53
N PHE A 249 -7.40 -20.10 5.47
CA PHE A 249 -8.04 -18.90 4.94
C PHE A 249 -9.38 -19.25 4.28
N VAL A 250 -9.42 -20.24 3.39
CA VAL A 250 -10.65 -20.69 2.70
C VAL A 250 -11.70 -21.18 3.68
N THR A 251 -11.28 -21.91 4.73
CA THR A 251 -12.20 -22.41 5.75
C THR A 251 -12.63 -21.38 6.81
N GLY A 252 -12.22 -20.11 6.67
CA GLY A 252 -12.62 -19.02 7.56
C GLY A 252 -11.97 -19.06 8.95
N GLU A 253 -10.86 -19.80 9.10
CA GLU A 253 -10.15 -19.95 10.38
C GLU A 253 -9.13 -18.83 10.60
N LYS A 254 -8.41 -18.42 9.54
CA LYS A 254 -7.32 -17.46 9.61
C LYS A 254 -7.45 -16.35 8.56
N GLY A 255 -6.86 -15.18 8.81
CA GLY A 255 -6.60 -14.18 7.81
C GLY A 255 -5.50 -14.63 6.82
N ALA A 256 -5.42 -13.98 5.66
CA ALA A 256 -4.49 -14.36 4.59
C ALA A 256 -3.02 -14.34 5.08
N ALA A 257 -2.59 -13.27 5.75
CA ALA A 257 -1.21 -13.16 6.26
C ALA A 257 -0.86 -14.23 7.30
N GLN A 258 -1.84 -14.68 8.10
CA GLN A 258 -1.64 -15.76 9.07
C GLN A 258 -1.45 -17.14 8.42
N CYS A 259 -1.67 -17.24 7.11
CA CYS A 259 -1.48 -18.46 6.33
C CYS A 259 -0.08 -18.56 5.69
N LEU A 260 0.75 -17.53 5.86
CA LEU A 260 2.16 -17.53 5.45
C LEU A 260 2.98 -18.43 6.39
N GLN A 261 3.86 -19.21 5.82
CA GLN A 261 4.74 -20.12 6.54
C GLN A 261 6.17 -19.98 6.04
N SER A 262 7.14 -19.82 6.93
CA SER A 262 8.55 -19.89 6.57
C SER A 262 8.92 -21.31 6.14
N LYS A 263 9.85 -21.42 5.20
CA LYS A 263 10.46 -22.71 4.81
C LYS A 263 11.78 -22.85 5.57
N PRO A 264 11.88 -23.67 6.58
CA PRO A 264 13.12 -23.85 7.33
C PRO A 264 14.28 -24.27 6.39
N GLY A 265 15.43 -23.66 6.52
CA GLY A 265 16.59 -23.88 5.64
C GLY A 265 16.40 -23.37 4.20
N GLY A 266 15.28 -22.71 3.91
CA GLY A 266 15.02 -22.13 2.61
C GLY A 266 15.82 -20.85 2.41
N LYS A 267 16.36 -20.68 1.20
CA LYS A 267 17.05 -19.46 0.79
C LYS A 267 16.14 -18.57 -0.03
N GLY A 268 16.19 -17.28 0.23
CA GLY A 268 15.56 -16.27 -0.59
C GLY A 268 16.26 -16.11 -1.94
N ARG A 269 15.65 -15.34 -2.82
CA ARG A 269 16.22 -15.01 -4.13
C ARG A 269 16.03 -13.53 -4.40
N PHE A 270 17.09 -12.85 -4.79
CA PHE A 270 16.99 -11.54 -5.39
C PHE A 270 16.65 -11.68 -6.87
N TRP A 271 15.62 -10.96 -7.29
CA TRP A 271 15.23 -10.79 -8.68
C TRP A 271 15.64 -9.39 -9.10
N LEU A 272 16.60 -9.29 -10.02
CA LEU A 272 17.03 -8.06 -10.63
C LEU A 272 16.33 -7.96 -11.98
N ILE A 273 15.24 -7.21 -12.02
CA ILE A 273 14.47 -6.97 -13.25
C ILE A 273 15.03 -5.72 -13.92
N PRO A 274 15.51 -5.82 -15.18
CA PRO A 274 15.99 -4.63 -15.88
C PRO A 274 14.87 -3.61 -16.04
N ARG A 275 15.18 -2.35 -15.76
CA ARG A 275 14.29 -1.25 -16.09
C ARG A 275 14.36 -0.96 -17.59
N ASP A 276 13.20 -0.76 -18.22
CA ASP A 276 13.18 -0.45 -19.67
C ASP A 276 13.62 0.99 -19.97
N SER A 277 13.74 1.83 -18.94
CA SER A 277 14.42 3.13 -18.98
C SER A 277 15.94 3.04 -18.87
N GLY A 278 16.52 1.90 -18.50
CA GLY A 278 17.94 1.73 -18.19
C GLY A 278 18.76 1.07 -19.30
N GLU A 279 20.06 0.94 -19.07
CA GLU A 279 21.05 0.36 -20.00
C GLU A 279 20.73 -1.09 -20.42
N PHE A 280 20.10 -1.86 -19.52
CA PHE A 280 19.80 -3.28 -19.75
C PHE A 280 18.36 -3.52 -20.22
N ALA A 281 17.70 -2.51 -20.79
CA ALA A 281 16.35 -2.61 -21.33
C ALA A 281 16.18 -3.83 -22.24
N GLY A 282 15.06 -4.53 -22.13
CA GLY A 282 14.75 -5.73 -22.93
C GLY A 282 15.52 -7.00 -22.55
N GLN A 283 16.50 -6.95 -21.65
CA GLN A 283 17.18 -8.15 -21.18
C GLN A 283 16.31 -8.96 -20.21
N LYS A 284 16.69 -10.24 -20.03
CA LYS A 284 16.04 -11.12 -19.04
C LYS A 284 16.45 -10.74 -17.61
N PRO A 285 15.56 -10.93 -16.61
CA PRO A 285 15.92 -10.78 -15.21
C PRO A 285 17.12 -11.66 -14.81
N ARG A 286 17.94 -11.14 -13.91
CA ARG A 286 18.99 -11.91 -13.23
C ARG A 286 18.48 -12.38 -11.88
N ILE A 287 18.86 -13.60 -11.51
CA ILE A 287 18.47 -14.20 -10.24
C ILE A 287 19.74 -14.49 -9.44
N LEU A 288 19.78 -13.97 -8.22
CA LEU A 288 20.85 -14.24 -7.28
C LEU A 288 20.27 -14.94 -6.05
N GLU A 289 20.97 -15.93 -5.52
CA GLU A 289 20.58 -16.55 -4.26
C GLU A 289 20.86 -15.56 -3.12
N ALA A 290 19.86 -15.34 -2.26
CA ALA A 290 20.03 -14.56 -1.04
C ALA A 290 20.56 -15.46 0.08
N PRO A 291 21.28 -14.90 1.08
CA PRO A 291 21.60 -15.62 2.31
C PRO A 291 20.31 -16.17 2.98
N GLU A 292 20.47 -17.12 3.88
CA GLU A 292 19.39 -17.55 4.74
C GLU A 292 18.89 -16.34 5.56
N GLY A 293 17.60 -16.10 5.55
CA GLY A 293 17.00 -14.97 6.21
C GLY A 293 15.62 -14.63 5.65
N PHE A 294 14.97 -13.66 6.27
CA PHE A 294 13.65 -13.20 5.92
C PHE A 294 13.56 -11.67 6.10
N VAL A 295 13.11 -10.98 5.06
CA VAL A 295 12.78 -9.56 5.12
C VAL A 295 11.29 -9.41 4.88
N PHE A 296 10.59 -8.93 5.88
CA PHE A 296 9.13 -8.77 5.77
C PHE A 296 8.75 -7.43 5.16
N HIS A 297 9.42 -6.35 5.54
CA HIS A 297 8.91 -5.01 5.34
C HIS A 297 9.64 -4.24 4.23
N HIS A 298 10.83 -3.72 4.46
CA HIS A 298 11.51 -2.83 3.51
C HIS A 298 12.82 -3.42 2.98
N LEU A 299 13.11 -3.09 1.71
CA LEU A 299 14.39 -3.32 1.04
C LEU A 299 15.22 -2.04 1.00
#